data_2d80f8141955d2aba1f82705c5a5fc3e
#
_entry.id   2d80f8141955d2aba1f82705c5a5fc3e
#
_cell.length_a   1.000
_cell.length_b   1.000
_cell.length_c   1.000
_cell.angle_alpha   90.00
_cell.angle_beta   90.00
_cell.angle_gamma   90.00
#
_symmetry.space_group_name_H-M   'P 1'
#
loop_
_entity.id
_entity.type
_entity.pdbx_description
1 polymer ?
#
loop_
_entity_poly.entity_id
_entity_poly.type
_entity_poly.pdbx_seq_one_letter_code
_entity_poly.pdbx_strand_id
1 'polypeptide(L)'
;MSEAAIPDANLHPLVRRLVSERAWPYLEAPEDTARLDARDHFLFLPAHGKTHLESPDIAVVLPELVKALGGEAVLGVAVAGPKTEAALRDALSLALPAIVVVRGGLPVGAISRMRDWDEYLERLGALLKTPSAATH
;
A
#
# COMPACT_ATOMS: atom_id res chain seq x y z
N MET A 1 13.63 -7.41 22.16
CA MET A 1 12.34 -6.77 21.99
C MET A 1 12.21 -6.20 20.59
N SER A 2 11.10 -6.45 20.01
CA SER A 2 10.85 -5.94 18.69
C SER A 2 10.24 -4.55 18.77
N GLU A 3 10.86 -3.61 18.12
CA GLU A 3 10.30 -2.28 18.00
C GLU A 3 9.34 -2.22 16.84
N ALA A 4 8.21 -1.61 17.02
CA ALA A 4 7.38 -1.29 15.88
C ALA A 4 8.14 -0.33 14.98
N ALA A 5 8.09 -0.57 13.67
CA ALA A 5 8.73 0.33 12.73
C ALA A 5 8.10 1.72 12.84
N ILE A 6 8.92 2.74 12.80
CA ILE A 6 8.47 4.13 12.97
C ILE A 6 8.58 4.83 11.62
N PRO A 7 7.47 5.39 11.11
CA PRO A 7 7.53 6.13 9.86
C PRO A 7 8.45 7.35 9.94
N ASP A 8 9.00 7.72 8.80
CA ASP A 8 9.82 8.91 8.67
C ASP A 8 9.05 10.13 9.20
N ALA A 9 9.71 10.94 10.03
CA ALA A 9 9.14 12.16 10.57
C ALA A 9 8.74 13.16 9.49
N ASN A 10 9.32 13.05 8.30
CA ASN A 10 8.99 13.92 7.17
C ASN A 10 7.70 13.54 6.44
N LEU A 11 7.12 12.39 6.78
CA LEU A 11 5.86 12.01 6.19
C LEU A 11 4.72 12.91 6.69
N HIS A 12 3.76 13.14 5.81
CA HIS A 12 2.58 13.89 6.19
C HIS A 12 1.89 13.22 7.38
N PRO A 13 1.39 13.98 8.37
CA PRO A 13 0.73 13.39 9.54
C PRO A 13 -0.40 12.41 9.21
N LEU A 14 -1.17 12.64 8.16
CA LEU A 14 -2.23 11.72 7.78
C LEU A 14 -1.69 10.37 7.35
N VAL A 15 -0.54 10.35 6.68
CA VAL A 15 0.12 9.09 6.32
C VAL A 15 0.63 8.38 7.56
N ARG A 16 1.28 9.12 8.46
CA ARG A 16 1.80 8.54 9.70
C ARG A 16 0.71 7.92 10.56
N ARG A 17 -0.48 8.50 10.55
CA ARG A 17 -1.61 7.98 11.32
C ARG A 17 -2.08 6.61 10.85
N LEU A 18 -1.86 6.27 9.60
CA LEU A 18 -2.21 4.93 9.11
C LEU A 18 -1.45 3.87 9.87
N VAL A 19 -0.20 4.15 10.22
CA VAL A 19 0.61 3.22 11.01
C VAL A 19 0.30 3.32 12.49
N SER A 20 0.24 4.53 13.03
CA SER A 20 0.13 4.73 14.48
C SER A 20 -1.28 4.50 15.02
N GLU A 21 -2.32 4.90 14.30
CA GLU A 21 -3.70 4.81 14.79
C GLU A 21 -4.43 3.59 14.28
N ARG A 22 -4.14 3.16 13.06
CA ARG A 22 -4.79 1.97 12.50
C ARG A 22 -3.97 0.70 12.71
N ALA A 23 -2.75 0.84 13.23
CA ALA A 23 -1.84 -0.27 13.46
C ALA A 23 -1.54 -1.07 12.19
N TRP A 24 -1.55 -0.41 11.03
CA TRP A 24 -1.15 -1.04 9.78
C TRP A 24 0.36 -1.21 9.75
N PRO A 25 0.87 -2.38 9.30
CA PRO A 25 2.31 -2.60 9.26
C PRO A 25 3.05 -1.56 8.43
N TYR A 26 4.24 -1.20 8.90
CA TYR A 26 5.16 -0.35 8.17
C TYR A 26 6.33 -1.20 7.70
N LEU A 27 6.47 -1.38 6.40
CA LEU A 27 7.46 -2.30 5.84
C LEU A 27 8.75 -1.54 5.51
N GLU A 28 9.76 -1.70 6.35
CA GLU A 28 11.02 -0.97 6.21
C GLU A 28 11.90 -1.52 5.09
N ALA A 29 11.82 -2.82 4.80
CA ALA A 29 12.64 -3.45 3.78
C ALA A 29 11.76 -4.18 2.77
N PRO A 30 12.20 -4.30 1.50
CA PRO A 30 11.40 -4.98 0.48
C PRO A 30 11.03 -6.41 0.84
N GLU A 31 11.93 -7.13 1.51
CA GLU A 31 11.68 -8.52 1.91
C GLU A 31 10.60 -8.65 2.98
N ASP A 32 10.22 -7.55 3.64
CA ASP A 32 9.16 -7.60 4.64
C ASP A 32 7.79 -7.89 4.03
N THR A 33 7.64 -7.75 2.73
CA THR A 33 6.39 -8.15 2.05
C THR A 33 6.10 -9.63 2.25
N ALA A 34 7.14 -10.46 2.41
CA ALA A 34 6.97 -11.89 2.64
C ALA A 34 6.37 -12.20 4.01
N ARG A 35 6.35 -11.23 4.92
CA ARG A 35 5.78 -11.42 6.26
C ARG A 35 4.30 -11.09 6.33
N LEU A 36 3.74 -10.52 5.26
CA LEU A 36 2.30 -10.25 5.21
C LEU A 36 1.56 -11.59 5.17
N ASP A 37 0.38 -11.61 5.79
CA ASP A 37 -0.41 -12.84 5.82
C ASP A 37 -0.99 -13.18 4.45
N ALA A 38 -1.80 -14.23 4.38
CA ALA A 38 -2.29 -14.78 3.11
C ALA A 38 -3.33 -13.93 2.40
N ARG A 39 -3.87 -12.90 3.08
CA ARG A 39 -4.85 -12.02 2.44
C ARG A 39 -4.18 -11.21 1.33
N ASP A 40 -4.96 -10.76 0.37
CA ASP A 40 -4.48 -9.72 -0.54
C ASP A 40 -4.27 -8.44 0.25
N HIS A 41 -3.22 -7.71 -0.07
CA HIS A 41 -2.86 -6.50 0.65
C HIS A 41 -2.79 -5.30 -0.29
N PHE A 42 -3.24 -4.16 0.20
CA PHE A 42 -2.94 -2.87 -0.42
C PHE A 42 -1.69 -2.34 0.27
N LEU A 43 -0.63 -2.18 -0.49
CA LEU A 43 0.61 -1.60 0.01
C LEU A 43 0.70 -0.16 -0.50
N PHE A 44 0.65 0.79 0.43
CA PHE A 44 0.68 2.21 0.10
C PHE A 44 2.12 2.70 0.02
N LEU A 45 2.47 3.29 -1.12
CA LEU A 45 3.77 3.92 -1.35
C LEU A 45 3.56 5.44 -1.30
N PRO A 46 3.89 6.11 -0.18
CA PRO A 46 3.48 7.49 0.03
C PRO A 46 4.41 8.56 -0.56
N ALA A 47 5.42 8.20 -1.32
CA ALA A 47 6.40 9.12 -1.90
C ALA A 47 7.32 9.73 -0.83
N HIS A 48 8.13 8.88 -0.22
CA HIS A 48 9.11 9.30 0.77
C HIS A 48 10.13 10.28 0.19
N GLY A 49 10.60 11.18 1.03
CA GLY A 49 11.65 12.12 0.66
C GLY A 49 11.19 13.30 -0.16
N LYS A 50 9.91 13.38 -0.47
CA LYS A 50 9.33 14.49 -1.22
C LYS A 50 8.00 14.90 -0.61
N THR A 51 7.70 16.19 -0.69
CA THR A 51 6.36 16.65 -0.36
C THR A 51 5.48 16.38 -1.57
N HIS A 52 4.40 15.66 -1.36
CA HIS A 52 3.50 15.30 -2.43
C HIS A 52 2.07 15.65 -2.05
N LEU A 53 1.42 16.44 -2.89
CA LEU A 53 0.07 16.91 -2.58
C LEU A 53 -0.97 15.80 -2.57
N GLU A 54 -0.73 14.73 -3.31
CA GLU A 54 -1.68 13.62 -3.43
C GLU A 54 -1.59 12.60 -2.31
N SER A 55 -0.45 12.53 -1.62
CA SER A 55 -0.25 11.51 -0.59
C SER A 55 -1.24 11.60 0.57
N PRO A 56 -1.51 12.79 1.13
CA PRO A 56 -2.53 12.87 2.18
C PRO A 56 -3.93 12.56 1.68
N ASP A 57 -4.25 12.87 0.43
CA ASP A 57 -5.57 12.53 -0.13
C ASP A 57 -5.75 11.02 -0.24
N ILE A 58 -4.72 10.31 -0.69
CA ILE A 58 -4.77 8.85 -0.75
C ILE A 58 -4.89 8.28 0.66
N ALA A 59 -4.15 8.83 1.63
CA ALA A 59 -4.23 8.37 3.01
C ALA A 59 -5.64 8.47 3.58
N VAL A 60 -6.39 9.49 3.17
CA VAL A 60 -7.78 9.66 3.62
C VAL A 60 -8.72 8.65 2.97
N VAL A 61 -8.57 8.40 1.66
CA VAL A 61 -9.51 7.50 0.97
C VAL A 61 -9.16 6.02 1.16
N LEU A 62 -7.92 5.69 1.48
CA LEU A 62 -7.49 4.31 1.57
C LEU A 62 -8.32 3.45 2.54
N PRO A 63 -8.62 3.89 3.77
CA PRO A 63 -9.48 3.11 4.65
C PRO A 63 -10.89 2.89 4.07
N GLU A 64 -11.42 3.88 3.36
CA GLU A 64 -12.74 3.75 2.75
C GLU A 64 -12.72 2.78 1.57
N LEU A 65 -11.63 2.77 0.81
CA LEU A 65 -11.45 1.79 -0.27
C LEU A 65 -11.42 0.37 0.28
N VAL A 66 -10.71 0.16 1.39
CA VAL A 66 -10.66 -1.15 2.03
C VAL A 66 -12.06 -1.59 2.44
N LYS A 67 -12.83 -0.71 3.06
CA LYS A 67 -14.21 -1.02 3.45
C LYS A 67 -15.07 -1.40 2.25
N ALA A 68 -14.96 -0.64 1.18
CA ALA A 68 -15.79 -0.86 -0.02
C ALA A 68 -15.44 -2.16 -0.74
N LEU A 69 -14.18 -2.61 -0.63
CA LEU A 69 -13.69 -3.76 -1.37
C LEU A 69 -13.61 -5.05 -0.54
N GLY A 70 -14.19 -5.06 0.66
CA GLY A 70 -14.29 -6.28 1.45
C GLY A 70 -14.00 -6.12 2.93
N GLY A 71 -13.35 -5.05 3.34
CA GLY A 71 -13.00 -4.80 4.74
C GLY A 71 -11.72 -5.50 5.17
N GLU A 72 -11.23 -5.15 6.35
CA GLU A 72 -9.94 -5.64 6.84
C GLU A 72 -9.93 -7.13 7.19
N ALA A 73 -11.10 -7.75 7.29
CA ALA A 73 -11.16 -9.20 7.45
C ALA A 73 -10.68 -9.93 6.18
N VAL A 74 -10.82 -9.29 5.02
CA VAL A 74 -10.49 -9.88 3.73
C VAL A 74 -9.24 -9.26 3.12
N LEU A 75 -9.04 -7.97 3.35
CA LEU A 75 -7.93 -7.19 2.78
C LEU A 75 -7.03 -6.69 3.88
N GLY A 76 -5.74 -6.96 3.76
CA GLY A 76 -4.75 -6.33 4.60
C GLY A 76 -4.31 -5.01 4.01
N VAL A 77 -3.66 -4.18 4.82
CA VAL A 77 -3.08 -2.92 4.37
C VAL A 77 -1.74 -2.75 5.05
N ALA A 78 -0.79 -2.23 4.31
CA ALA A 78 0.53 -1.91 4.84
C ALA A 78 1.03 -0.63 4.20
N VAL A 79 1.98 0.02 4.87
CA VAL A 79 2.62 1.24 4.37
C VAL A 79 4.09 0.94 4.13
N ALA A 80 4.59 1.29 2.95
CA ALA A 80 5.99 1.05 2.61
C ALA A 80 6.88 2.12 3.21
N GLY A 81 8.01 1.71 3.78
CA GLY A 81 9.10 2.61 4.13
C GLY A 81 9.91 2.98 2.89
N PRO A 82 10.92 3.85 3.05
CA PRO A 82 11.66 4.37 1.88
C PRO A 82 12.32 3.30 1.01
N LYS A 83 12.91 2.29 1.63
CA LYS A 83 13.61 1.24 0.88
C LYS A 83 12.63 0.35 0.12
N THR A 84 11.53 -0.03 0.76
CA THR A 84 10.49 -0.84 0.14
C THR A 84 9.85 -0.08 -1.02
N GLU A 85 9.55 1.20 -0.79
CA GLU A 85 8.97 2.06 -1.82
C GLU A 85 9.89 2.17 -3.04
N ALA A 86 11.19 2.43 -2.82
CA ALA A 86 12.14 2.57 -3.90
C ALA A 86 12.26 1.28 -4.71
N ALA A 87 12.31 0.13 -4.04
CA ALA A 87 12.42 -1.16 -4.72
C ALA A 87 11.20 -1.43 -5.60
N LEU A 88 10.00 -1.17 -5.09
CA LEU A 88 8.77 -1.41 -5.86
C LEU A 88 8.58 -0.38 -6.96
N ARG A 89 8.91 0.88 -6.69
CA ARG A 89 8.87 1.93 -7.71
C ARG A 89 9.71 1.53 -8.91
N ASP A 90 10.94 1.06 -8.65
CA ASP A 90 11.86 0.71 -9.73
C ASP A 90 11.44 -0.59 -10.43
N ALA A 91 11.03 -1.60 -9.66
CA ALA A 91 10.63 -2.88 -10.24
C ALA A 91 9.37 -2.76 -11.11
N LEU A 92 8.44 -1.89 -10.74
CA LEU A 92 7.15 -1.75 -11.41
C LEU A 92 7.06 -0.49 -12.26
N SER A 93 8.10 0.32 -12.27
CA SER A 93 8.14 1.61 -13.01
C SER A 93 6.98 2.51 -12.63
N LEU A 94 6.79 2.71 -11.32
CA LEU A 94 5.64 3.47 -10.80
C LEU A 94 5.92 4.94 -10.67
N ALA A 95 4.89 5.75 -10.94
CA ALA A 95 4.86 7.14 -10.47
C ALA A 95 4.29 7.13 -9.05
N LEU A 96 4.88 7.93 -8.15
CA LEU A 96 4.46 7.98 -6.76
C LEU A 96 3.59 9.21 -6.49
N PRO A 97 2.70 9.15 -5.50
CA PRO A 97 2.37 8.02 -4.65
C PRO A 97 1.59 6.92 -5.37
N ALA A 98 1.57 5.72 -4.82
CA ALA A 98 0.93 4.58 -5.49
C ALA A 98 0.34 3.60 -4.47
N ILE A 99 -0.60 2.79 -4.93
CA ILE A 99 -1.13 1.65 -4.18
C ILE A 99 -0.76 0.40 -4.97
N VAL A 100 -0.05 -0.52 -4.35
CA VAL A 100 0.32 -1.81 -4.96
C VAL A 100 -0.53 -2.90 -4.34
N VAL A 101 -1.14 -3.74 -5.17
CA VAL A 101 -1.83 -4.93 -4.67
C VAL A 101 -0.81 -6.05 -4.58
N VAL A 102 -0.67 -6.63 -3.39
CA VAL A 102 0.32 -7.66 -3.09
C VAL A 102 -0.41 -8.94 -2.67
N ARG A 103 0.02 -10.07 -3.21
CA ARG A 103 -0.55 -11.37 -2.88
C ARG A 103 0.59 -12.36 -2.68
N GLY A 104 0.65 -12.94 -1.48
CA GLY A 104 1.72 -13.91 -1.17
C GLY A 104 3.11 -13.28 -1.27
N GLY A 105 3.23 -12.02 -0.93
CA GLY A 105 4.50 -11.30 -0.97
C GLY A 105 4.88 -10.77 -2.36
N LEU A 106 4.07 -11.01 -3.39
CA LEU A 106 4.38 -10.61 -4.76
C LEU A 106 3.35 -9.60 -5.28
N PRO A 107 3.80 -8.59 -6.05
CA PRO A 107 2.85 -7.62 -6.61
C PRO A 107 1.98 -8.26 -7.69
N VAL A 108 0.68 -7.98 -7.63
CA VAL A 108 -0.29 -8.37 -8.63
C VAL A 108 -0.45 -7.26 -9.65
N GLY A 109 -0.37 -6.03 -9.17
CA GLY A 109 -0.50 -4.84 -10.00
C GLY A 109 -0.51 -3.60 -9.12
N ALA A 110 -0.63 -2.44 -9.73
CA ALA A 110 -0.56 -1.19 -8.98
C ALA A 110 -1.33 -0.08 -9.68
N ILE A 111 -1.70 0.93 -8.89
CA ILE A 111 -2.31 2.15 -9.40
C ILE A 111 -1.47 3.32 -8.92
N SER A 112 -0.92 4.07 -9.88
CA SER A 112 -0.11 5.26 -9.60
C SER A 112 -1.00 6.48 -9.40
N ARG A 113 -0.63 7.31 -8.45
CA ARG A 113 -1.18 8.63 -8.21
C ARG A 113 -2.62 8.57 -7.69
N MET A 114 -3.14 9.73 -7.34
CA MET A 114 -4.53 9.85 -6.89
C MET A 114 -5.48 9.67 -8.06
N ARG A 115 -6.54 8.91 -7.86
CA ARG A 115 -7.57 8.64 -8.88
C ARG A 115 -8.94 8.94 -8.31
N ASP A 116 -9.93 9.06 -9.20
CA ASP A 116 -11.30 9.17 -8.78
C ASP A 116 -11.75 7.92 -8.05
N TRP A 117 -12.73 8.08 -7.17
CA TRP A 117 -13.29 6.97 -6.39
C TRP A 117 -13.72 5.79 -7.26
N ASP A 118 -14.46 6.08 -8.33
CA ASP A 118 -14.96 5.02 -9.21
C ASP A 118 -13.82 4.31 -9.93
N GLU A 119 -12.80 5.04 -10.33
CA GLU A 119 -11.63 4.43 -10.98
C GLU A 119 -10.88 3.52 -10.01
N TYR A 120 -10.71 3.94 -8.76
CA TYR A 120 -10.09 3.10 -7.75
C TYR A 120 -10.89 1.81 -7.53
N LEU A 121 -12.22 1.92 -7.38
CA LEU A 121 -13.05 0.73 -7.16
C LEU A 121 -12.96 -0.24 -8.33
N GLU A 122 -13.01 0.27 -9.54
CA GLU A 122 -12.93 -0.57 -10.73
C GLU A 122 -11.57 -1.24 -10.86
N ARG A 123 -10.51 -0.46 -10.78
CA ARG A 123 -9.15 -0.95 -11.03
C ARG A 123 -8.63 -1.83 -9.90
N LEU A 124 -8.83 -1.43 -8.64
CA LEU A 124 -8.42 -2.25 -7.50
C LEU A 124 -9.26 -3.53 -7.45
N GLY A 125 -10.55 -3.41 -7.71
CA GLY A 125 -11.42 -4.58 -7.77
C GLY A 125 -10.98 -5.58 -8.83
N ALA A 126 -10.57 -5.10 -10.00
CA ALA A 126 -10.05 -5.95 -11.07
C ALA A 126 -8.76 -6.65 -10.65
N LEU A 127 -7.85 -5.93 -9.97
CA LEU A 127 -6.60 -6.53 -9.50
C LEU A 127 -6.86 -7.61 -8.45
N LEU A 128 -7.83 -7.39 -7.56
CA LEU A 128 -8.18 -8.39 -6.55
C LEU A 128 -8.75 -9.67 -7.16
N LYS A 129 -9.35 -9.57 -8.33
CA LYS A 129 -9.90 -10.73 -9.05
C LYS A 129 -8.89 -11.39 -9.99
N THR A 130 -7.74 -10.78 -10.18
CA THR A 130 -6.70 -11.32 -11.07
C THR A 130 -6.15 -12.61 -10.49
N PRO A 131 -6.08 -13.72 -11.28
CA PRO A 131 -5.48 -14.96 -10.79
C PRO A 131 -4.00 -14.79 -10.51
N SER A 132 -3.50 -15.54 -9.51
CA SER A 132 -2.08 -15.57 -9.24
C SER A 132 -1.31 -16.19 -10.40
N ALA A 133 -0.17 -15.59 -10.77
CA ALA A 133 0.67 -16.15 -11.83
C ALA A 133 1.19 -17.55 -11.47
N ALA A 134 1.28 -17.86 -10.18
CA ALA A 134 1.76 -19.15 -9.72
C ALA A 134 0.74 -20.28 -9.79
N THR A 135 -0.48 -20.00 -10.22
CA THR A 135 -1.58 -21.00 -10.18
C THR A 135 -1.82 -21.71 -11.50
N HIS A 136 -0.96 -21.53 -12.45
CA HIS A 136 -1.10 -22.33 -13.67
C HIS A 136 0.00 -23.29 -13.90
#